data_bf70a0c4246fb97b20385a0d4997ca89
#
_entry.id   bf70a0c4246fb97b20385a0d4997ca89
#
_cell.length_a   1.000
_cell.length_b   1.000
_cell.length_c   1.000
_cell.angle_alpha   90.00
_cell.angle_beta   90.00
_cell.angle_gamma   90.00
#
_symmetry.space_group_name_H-M   'P 1'
#
loop_
_entity.id
_entity.type
_entity.pdbx_description
1 polymer ?
#
loop_
_entity_poly.entity_id
_entity_poly.type
_entity_poly.pdbx_seq_one_letter_code
_entity_poly.pdbx_strand_id
1 'polypeptide(L)'
;SGASAASSHMIHGGVRYLENGEFRLVKESLQERNRLLASAPHYVKPLQTTMPIFTIFSGLLSAPMRILRHTQGKPQERGAVLIKVGLTLYDFFGRNGGRMSRHEFFGKKKSLKLFPELNKKVAFTATYYDAAMESPERLALDTLKDGLATGSHARAANYLSAVGMKDGGVVLRDSLSGQEFPFKAEVIINTSGPWTDLTNKTLGRATSYMAGTKGSHIVLDNPELLAACDSREIFFENEDGRIVLMYPILGRVLVGTSDIPHDMSEPAVCTEEEVDYFFDLVKYIFPDIKVDRSQIVFRYSGVRPLPKSDDLLPGFVSRDYRIVKTSDEADTPWLSLVGGKWTTFRALGEHMSSEALKILGMKRTVSTTDMAIGGGKDFPISETSQLEWAEGHGGELATERSLQLLNRYGTLASEVIEFIRSANQDEQLIHSPEYSEAEIQFLVDREHVVHLSDIVHRRTSLAFTGKVNREMLVELAEIAGARLGWSSDQKTQEVRGIQLGGGGSV
;
A
#
# COMPACT_ATOMS: atom_id res chain seq x y z
N SER A 1 4.49 -3.49 10.57
CA SER A 1 4.27 -2.73 9.34
C SER A 1 3.43 -1.50 9.66
N GLY A 2 3.59 -0.43 8.93
CA GLY A 2 2.88 0.82 9.15
C GLY A 2 2.01 1.21 7.96
N ALA A 3 1.97 2.50 7.61
CA ALA A 3 1.19 3.03 6.50
C ALA A 3 1.45 2.35 5.14
N SER A 4 2.58 1.67 4.97
CA SER A 4 2.91 0.93 3.76
C SER A 4 2.03 -0.32 3.57
N ALA A 5 1.67 -1.02 4.64
CA ALA A 5 0.75 -2.16 4.60
C ALA A 5 -0.71 -1.72 4.70
N ALA A 6 -1.00 -0.76 5.61
CA ALA A 6 -2.35 -0.27 5.86
C ALA A 6 -2.69 0.92 4.93
N SER A 7 -2.68 0.69 3.63
CA SER A 7 -2.97 1.68 2.58
C SER A 7 -4.24 1.33 1.82
N SER A 8 -4.72 2.24 0.99
CA SER A 8 -5.83 1.98 0.06
C SER A 8 -5.40 1.16 -1.17
N HIS A 9 -4.23 0.57 -1.18
CA HIS A 9 -3.67 -0.22 -2.29
C HIS A 9 -3.64 0.51 -3.64
N MET A 10 -3.61 1.83 -3.63
CA MET A 10 -3.58 2.65 -4.84
C MET A 10 -2.20 3.25 -5.12
N ILE A 11 -1.84 3.24 -6.39
CA ILE A 11 -0.73 3.99 -6.96
C ILE A 11 -1.31 5.07 -7.87
N HIS A 12 -1.53 6.26 -7.32
CA HIS A 12 -2.29 7.31 -7.98
C HIS A 12 -1.47 8.60 -8.19
N GLY A 13 -1.75 9.30 -9.30
CA GLY A 13 -1.14 10.59 -9.61
C GLY A 13 -1.65 11.73 -8.74
N GLY A 14 -2.82 11.56 -8.11
CA GLY A 14 -3.39 12.54 -7.19
C GLY A 14 -4.05 13.72 -7.89
N VAL A 15 -5.05 13.45 -8.73
CA VAL A 15 -5.83 14.48 -9.45
C VAL A 15 -6.30 15.62 -8.55
N ARG A 16 -6.62 15.33 -7.28
CA ARG A 16 -7.02 16.30 -6.27
C ARG A 16 -5.96 17.37 -5.98
N TYR A 17 -4.68 17.02 -6.03
CA TYR A 17 -3.60 17.97 -5.72
C TYR A 17 -3.46 19.07 -6.77
N LEU A 18 -4.05 18.90 -7.97
CA LEU A 18 -4.13 19.96 -8.98
C LEU A 18 -4.90 21.19 -8.46
N GLU A 19 -5.94 20.97 -7.65
CA GLU A 19 -6.72 22.06 -7.06
C GLU A 19 -5.97 22.84 -5.98
N ASN A 20 -5.02 22.17 -5.33
CA ASN A 20 -4.13 22.80 -4.34
C ASN A 20 -2.94 23.50 -5.01
N GLY A 21 -2.83 23.47 -6.36
CA GLY A 21 -1.69 24.02 -7.09
C GLY A 21 -0.41 23.20 -7.00
N GLU A 22 -0.47 21.95 -6.51
CA GLU A 22 0.69 21.06 -6.35
C GLU A 22 1.08 20.35 -7.66
N PHE A 23 1.23 21.11 -8.75
CA PHE A 23 1.50 20.58 -10.09
C PHE A 23 2.77 19.73 -10.16
N ARG A 24 3.82 20.11 -9.40
CA ARG A 24 5.07 19.35 -9.33
C ARG A 24 4.82 17.95 -8.77
N LEU A 25 4.09 17.86 -7.65
CA LEU A 25 3.76 16.60 -6.99
C LEU A 25 2.92 15.70 -7.90
N VAL A 26 1.94 16.25 -8.62
CA VAL A 26 1.12 15.48 -9.57
C VAL A 26 1.96 14.95 -10.71
N LYS A 27 2.81 15.80 -11.33
CA LYS A 27 3.70 15.36 -12.42
C LYS A 27 4.65 14.25 -11.98
N GLU A 28 5.32 14.40 -10.84
CA GLU A 28 6.19 13.39 -10.26
C GLU A 28 5.43 12.09 -9.99
N SER A 29 4.24 12.19 -9.38
CA SER A 29 3.41 11.04 -9.05
C SER A 29 2.96 10.26 -10.30
N LEU A 30 2.58 10.95 -11.37
CA LEU A 30 2.22 10.33 -12.65
C LEU A 30 3.42 9.63 -13.29
N GLN A 31 4.60 10.23 -13.23
CA GLN A 31 5.82 9.63 -13.72
C GLN A 31 6.19 8.36 -12.93
N GLU A 32 6.18 8.43 -11.61
CA GLU A 32 6.50 7.28 -10.75
C GLU A 32 5.44 6.18 -10.84
N ARG A 33 4.14 6.51 -10.97
CA ARG A 33 3.09 5.51 -11.26
C ARG A 33 3.39 4.76 -12.58
N ASN A 34 3.72 5.50 -13.63
CA ASN A 34 4.03 4.89 -14.93
C ASN A 34 5.30 4.02 -14.89
N ARG A 35 6.29 4.41 -14.07
CA ARG A 35 7.48 3.59 -13.81
C ARG A 35 7.13 2.31 -13.07
N LEU A 36 6.31 2.37 -12.03
CA LEU A 36 5.89 1.20 -11.28
C LEU A 36 5.11 0.19 -12.13
N LEU A 37 4.24 0.67 -13.02
CA LEU A 37 3.57 -0.19 -14.01
C LEU A 37 4.55 -0.91 -14.95
N ALA A 38 5.76 -0.38 -15.12
CA ALA A 38 6.80 -0.98 -15.93
C ALA A 38 7.76 -1.85 -15.11
N SER A 39 8.11 -1.41 -13.89
CA SER A 39 9.13 -2.05 -13.06
C SER A 39 8.58 -3.18 -12.18
N ALA A 40 7.28 -3.15 -11.87
CA ALA A 40 6.61 -4.17 -11.04
C ALA A 40 5.23 -4.56 -11.58
N PRO A 41 5.09 -4.99 -12.87
CA PRO A 41 3.80 -5.22 -13.53
C PRO A 41 2.99 -6.37 -12.91
N HIS A 42 3.62 -7.29 -12.19
CA HIS A 42 2.97 -8.37 -11.45
C HIS A 42 2.23 -7.87 -10.20
N TYR A 43 2.67 -6.76 -9.57
CA TYR A 43 2.02 -6.16 -8.42
C TYR A 43 1.19 -4.93 -8.75
N VAL A 44 1.63 -4.11 -9.73
CA VAL A 44 1.01 -2.83 -10.05
C VAL A 44 0.31 -2.92 -11.40
N LYS A 45 -1.01 -2.83 -11.37
CA LYS A 45 -1.88 -3.01 -12.54
C LYS A 45 -2.67 -1.73 -12.81
N PRO A 46 -2.99 -1.42 -14.10
CA PRO A 46 -3.90 -0.33 -14.42
C PRO A 46 -5.25 -0.51 -13.74
N LEU A 47 -5.79 0.57 -13.17
CA LEU A 47 -7.09 0.60 -12.53
C LEU A 47 -7.96 1.68 -13.15
N GLN A 48 -9.11 1.29 -13.71
CA GLN A 48 -10.14 2.24 -14.10
C GLN A 48 -10.78 2.84 -12.85
N THR A 49 -10.81 4.16 -12.78
CA THR A 49 -11.39 4.90 -11.65
C THR A 49 -12.58 5.71 -12.15
N THR A 50 -13.76 5.39 -11.68
CA THR A 50 -15.01 6.07 -12.06
C THR A 50 -15.49 6.96 -10.92
N MET A 51 -15.72 8.23 -11.23
CA MET A 51 -16.24 9.24 -10.31
C MET A 51 -17.74 9.48 -10.63
N PRO A 52 -18.67 9.02 -9.79
CA PRO A 52 -20.06 9.46 -9.86
C PRO A 52 -20.14 10.93 -9.39
N ILE A 53 -20.81 11.76 -10.18
CA ILE A 53 -20.91 13.21 -9.99
C ILE A 53 -22.38 13.59 -9.88
N PHE A 54 -22.74 14.22 -8.75
CA PHE A 54 -24.13 14.54 -8.44
C PHE A 54 -24.49 16.01 -8.74
N THR A 55 -23.48 16.91 -8.82
CA THR A 55 -23.65 18.33 -9.05
C THR A 55 -22.95 18.81 -10.32
N ILE A 56 -23.42 19.92 -10.93
CA ILE A 56 -22.85 20.44 -12.19
C ILE A 56 -21.82 21.53 -11.93
N PHE A 57 -22.15 22.52 -11.13
CA PHE A 57 -21.37 23.76 -10.97
C PHE A 57 -20.74 23.97 -9.60
N SER A 58 -20.87 23.03 -8.68
CA SER A 58 -20.31 23.16 -7.33
C SER A 58 -18.78 23.34 -7.36
N GLY A 59 -18.27 24.24 -6.55
CA GLY A 59 -16.82 24.52 -6.43
C GLY A 59 -16.22 25.41 -7.52
N LEU A 60 -16.94 25.76 -8.57
CA LEU A 60 -16.39 26.49 -9.73
C LEU A 60 -15.89 27.92 -9.37
N LEU A 61 -16.58 28.60 -8.48
CA LEU A 61 -16.20 29.96 -8.06
C LEU A 61 -15.07 29.97 -7.01
N SER A 62 -14.93 28.92 -6.25
CA SER A 62 -13.92 28.81 -5.19
C SER A 62 -12.57 28.26 -5.67
N ALA A 63 -12.55 27.47 -6.75
CA ALA A 63 -11.34 26.83 -7.27
C ALA A 63 -10.24 27.83 -7.71
N PRO A 64 -10.52 28.90 -8.49
CA PRO A 64 -9.49 29.87 -8.87
C PRO A 64 -8.89 30.60 -7.67
N MET A 65 -9.71 30.91 -6.65
CA MET A 65 -9.22 31.57 -5.43
C MET A 65 -8.38 30.64 -4.56
N ARG A 66 -8.69 29.33 -4.52
CA ARG A 66 -7.88 28.32 -3.82
C ARG A 66 -6.50 28.18 -4.46
N ILE A 67 -6.44 28.10 -5.78
CA ILE A 67 -5.17 28.03 -6.53
C ILE A 67 -4.30 29.27 -6.30
N LEU A 68 -4.90 30.45 -6.31
CA LEU A 68 -4.17 31.72 -6.21
C LEU A 68 -3.78 32.10 -4.77
N ARG A 69 -4.58 31.77 -3.78
CA ARG A 69 -4.40 32.22 -2.39
C ARG A 69 -4.00 31.15 -1.41
N HIS A 70 -3.93 29.87 -1.82
CA HIS A 70 -3.74 28.72 -0.91
C HIS A 70 -4.71 28.75 0.30
N THR A 71 -5.90 29.36 0.14
CA THR A 71 -6.87 29.55 1.22
C THR A 71 -7.79 28.35 1.35
N GLN A 72 -8.05 27.96 2.59
CA GLN A 72 -9.00 26.92 2.92
C GLN A 72 -10.44 27.41 2.70
N GLY A 73 -11.21 26.67 1.90
CA GLY A 73 -12.66 26.79 1.87
C GLY A 73 -13.29 25.64 2.64
N LYS A 74 -14.58 25.75 3.00
CA LYS A 74 -15.33 24.58 3.50
C LYS A 74 -15.28 23.47 2.44
N PRO A 75 -15.11 22.21 2.83
CA PRO A 75 -15.25 21.08 1.91
C PRO A 75 -16.61 21.18 1.19
N GLN A 76 -16.61 21.06 -0.11
CA GLN A 76 -17.82 21.07 -0.93
C GLN A 76 -17.67 20.05 -2.04
N GLU A 77 -18.75 19.34 -2.32
CA GLU A 77 -18.82 18.38 -3.44
C GLU A 77 -18.47 19.09 -4.76
N ARG A 78 -17.62 18.45 -5.56
CA ARG A 78 -17.12 19.04 -6.81
C ARG A 78 -18.08 18.83 -7.96
N GLY A 79 -18.35 19.90 -8.71
CA GLY A 79 -19.20 19.86 -9.88
C GLY A 79 -18.50 19.30 -11.13
N ALA A 80 -19.31 18.82 -12.07
CA ALA A 80 -18.88 18.19 -13.30
C ALA A 80 -17.85 18.99 -14.13
N VAL A 81 -18.01 20.33 -14.19
CA VAL A 81 -17.12 21.21 -14.96
C VAL A 81 -15.71 21.22 -14.38
N LEU A 82 -15.59 21.36 -13.06
CA LEU A 82 -14.29 21.38 -12.38
C LEU A 82 -13.57 20.04 -12.53
N ILE A 83 -14.28 18.92 -12.35
CA ILE A 83 -13.73 17.57 -12.53
C ILE A 83 -13.24 17.38 -13.98
N LYS A 84 -14.01 17.80 -14.99
CA LYS A 84 -13.61 17.67 -16.39
C LYS A 84 -12.34 18.46 -16.72
N VAL A 85 -12.20 19.67 -16.21
CA VAL A 85 -10.96 20.47 -16.37
C VAL A 85 -9.78 19.79 -15.68
N GLY A 86 -9.97 19.32 -14.44
CA GLY A 86 -8.94 18.61 -13.68
C GLY A 86 -8.46 17.33 -14.41
N LEU A 87 -9.36 16.50 -14.92
CA LEU A 87 -9.02 15.29 -15.67
C LEU A 87 -8.34 15.59 -17.01
N THR A 88 -8.70 16.68 -17.69
CA THR A 88 -8.01 17.10 -18.92
C THR A 88 -6.55 17.47 -18.64
N LEU A 89 -6.29 18.19 -17.54
CA LEU A 89 -4.92 18.50 -17.10
C LEU A 89 -4.18 17.24 -16.66
N TYR A 90 -4.85 16.32 -15.98
CA TYR A 90 -4.30 15.06 -15.53
C TYR A 90 -3.84 14.20 -16.71
N ASP A 91 -4.66 14.07 -17.75
CA ASP A 91 -4.28 13.39 -18.99
C ASP A 91 -3.10 14.05 -19.68
N PHE A 92 -3.06 15.39 -19.68
CA PHE A 92 -1.95 16.13 -20.27
C PHE A 92 -0.62 15.83 -19.58
N PHE A 93 -0.59 15.83 -18.24
CA PHE A 93 0.61 15.49 -17.45
C PHE A 93 0.96 14.00 -17.53
N GLY A 94 -0.04 13.12 -17.67
CA GLY A 94 0.16 11.66 -17.76
C GLY A 94 0.63 11.14 -19.12
N ARG A 95 0.64 11.99 -20.15
CA ARG A 95 0.88 11.62 -21.57
C ARG A 95 2.25 10.96 -21.86
N ASN A 96 3.25 11.25 -21.07
CA ASN A 96 4.63 10.81 -21.35
C ASN A 96 4.91 9.31 -21.06
N GLY A 97 3.88 8.50 -20.76
CA GLY A 97 4.06 7.07 -20.53
C GLY A 97 3.29 6.16 -21.49
N GLY A 98 2.34 6.69 -22.27
CA GLY A 98 1.62 5.96 -23.35
C GLY A 98 0.78 4.75 -22.94
N ARG A 99 0.78 4.35 -21.66
CA ARG A 99 0.18 3.11 -21.16
C ARG A 99 -1.26 3.26 -20.66
N MET A 100 -1.77 4.49 -20.52
CA MET A 100 -3.10 4.76 -19.97
C MET A 100 -4.00 5.42 -21.01
N SER A 101 -5.27 5.01 -21.03
CA SER A 101 -6.33 5.62 -21.84
C SER A 101 -6.68 7.01 -21.31
N ARG A 102 -7.30 7.83 -22.18
CA ARG A 102 -7.83 9.13 -21.78
C ARG A 102 -9.08 8.98 -20.93
N HIS A 103 -9.39 10.01 -20.15
CA HIS A 103 -10.64 10.05 -19.39
C HIS A 103 -11.86 10.05 -20.31
N GLU A 104 -12.93 9.41 -19.84
CA GLU A 104 -14.25 9.42 -20.45
C GLU A 104 -15.23 10.18 -19.54
N PHE A 105 -16.20 10.83 -20.14
CA PHE A 105 -17.20 11.64 -19.42
C PHE A 105 -18.60 11.38 -19.97
N PHE A 106 -19.52 10.90 -19.15
CA PHE A 106 -20.85 10.49 -19.57
C PHE A 106 -21.93 11.22 -18.78
N GLY A 107 -22.97 11.65 -19.48
CA GLY A 107 -24.18 12.19 -18.85
C GLY A 107 -25.06 11.09 -18.26
N LYS A 108 -26.02 11.46 -17.41
CA LYS A 108 -26.91 10.60 -16.62
C LYS A 108 -27.41 9.34 -17.34
N LYS A 109 -27.99 9.50 -18.55
CA LYS A 109 -28.57 8.36 -19.29
C LYS A 109 -27.55 7.27 -19.60
N LYS A 110 -26.35 7.67 -20.07
CA LYS A 110 -25.27 6.72 -20.39
C LYS A 110 -24.64 6.19 -19.10
N SER A 111 -24.48 7.02 -18.09
CA SER A 111 -23.97 6.61 -16.78
C SER A 111 -24.82 5.50 -16.15
N LEU A 112 -26.13 5.67 -16.09
CA LEU A 112 -27.05 4.68 -15.53
C LEU A 112 -27.24 3.44 -16.43
N LYS A 113 -26.89 3.53 -17.72
CA LYS A 113 -26.84 2.34 -18.58
C LYS A 113 -25.60 1.49 -18.30
N LEU A 114 -24.45 2.14 -18.02
CA LEU A 114 -23.19 1.45 -17.72
C LEU A 114 -23.17 0.93 -16.28
N PHE A 115 -23.75 1.69 -15.37
CA PHE A 115 -23.80 1.39 -13.94
C PHE A 115 -25.25 1.44 -13.44
N PRO A 116 -26.05 0.40 -13.68
CA PRO A 116 -27.48 0.42 -13.36
C PRO A 116 -27.78 0.50 -11.86
N GLU A 117 -26.84 0.03 -11.01
CA GLU A 117 -26.99 0.03 -9.55
C GLU A 117 -26.63 1.38 -8.91
N LEU A 118 -26.02 2.31 -9.67
CA LEU A 118 -25.69 3.64 -9.13
C LEU A 118 -26.95 4.41 -8.70
N ASN A 119 -26.78 5.21 -7.67
CA ASN A 119 -27.78 6.16 -7.20
C ASN A 119 -28.36 6.98 -8.35
N LYS A 120 -29.68 6.93 -8.52
CA LYS A 120 -30.41 7.57 -9.64
C LYS A 120 -30.30 9.11 -9.64
N LYS A 121 -29.77 9.72 -8.56
CA LYS A 121 -29.47 11.16 -8.50
C LYS A 121 -28.18 11.53 -9.26
N VAL A 122 -27.37 10.56 -9.69
CA VAL A 122 -26.15 10.84 -10.47
C VAL A 122 -26.46 11.68 -11.70
N ALA A 123 -25.68 12.75 -11.91
CA ALA A 123 -25.80 13.64 -13.07
C ALA A 123 -24.83 13.23 -14.19
N PHE A 124 -23.61 12.85 -13.82
CA PHE A 124 -22.54 12.42 -14.73
C PHE A 124 -21.69 11.32 -14.08
N THR A 125 -20.96 10.58 -14.92
CA THR A 125 -19.79 9.81 -14.50
C THR A 125 -18.57 10.25 -15.29
N ALA A 126 -17.43 10.34 -14.60
CA ALA A 126 -16.13 10.54 -15.22
C ALA A 126 -15.26 9.33 -14.92
N THR A 127 -14.70 8.69 -15.95
CA THR A 127 -13.77 7.57 -15.78
C THR A 127 -12.39 7.99 -16.24
N TYR A 128 -11.38 7.78 -15.41
CA TYR A 128 -9.98 8.00 -15.72
C TYR A 128 -9.15 6.80 -15.25
N TYR A 129 -7.84 6.85 -15.41
CA TYR A 129 -6.98 5.70 -15.11
C TYR A 129 -5.90 6.06 -14.10
N ASP A 130 -5.84 5.27 -13.05
CA ASP A 130 -4.73 5.19 -12.11
C ASP A 130 -4.17 3.77 -12.06
N ALA A 131 -3.57 3.36 -10.96
CA ALA A 131 -3.09 2.00 -10.79
C ALA A 131 -3.43 1.47 -9.40
N ALA A 132 -3.64 0.17 -9.30
CA ALA A 132 -3.77 -0.57 -8.06
C ALA A 132 -2.51 -1.38 -7.78
N MET A 133 -2.22 -1.61 -6.52
CA MET A 133 -1.15 -2.46 -6.03
C MET A 133 -1.74 -3.55 -5.14
N GLU A 134 -1.78 -4.78 -5.64
CA GLU A 134 -2.47 -5.89 -4.94
C GLU A 134 -1.74 -6.31 -3.65
N SER A 135 -0.40 -6.27 -3.64
CA SER A 135 0.41 -6.76 -2.52
C SER A 135 1.53 -5.78 -2.16
N PRO A 136 1.23 -4.70 -1.42
CA PRO A 136 2.24 -3.71 -1.03
C PRO A 136 3.37 -4.28 -0.18
N GLU A 137 3.10 -5.28 0.65
CA GLU A 137 4.08 -5.95 1.49
C GLU A 137 5.09 -6.72 0.65
N ARG A 138 4.63 -7.38 -0.40
CA ARG A 138 5.51 -8.10 -1.32
C ARG A 138 6.38 -7.15 -2.15
N LEU A 139 5.80 -6.06 -2.67
CA LEU A 139 6.57 -5.02 -3.37
C LEU A 139 7.68 -4.45 -2.47
N ALA A 140 7.38 -4.20 -1.18
CA ALA A 140 8.37 -3.74 -0.21
C ALA A 140 9.46 -4.79 0.03
N LEU A 141 9.08 -6.05 0.17
CA LEU A 141 10.00 -7.16 0.37
C LEU A 141 10.93 -7.36 -0.83
N ASP A 142 10.39 -7.34 -2.05
CA ASP A 142 11.21 -7.50 -3.26
C ASP A 142 12.17 -6.32 -3.44
N THR A 143 11.73 -5.09 -3.17
CA THR A 143 12.62 -3.92 -3.14
C THR A 143 13.76 -4.09 -2.12
N LEU A 144 13.48 -4.67 -0.96
CA LEU A 144 14.48 -4.99 0.07
C LEU A 144 15.44 -6.09 -0.43
N LYS A 145 14.91 -7.18 -0.99
CA LYS A 145 15.71 -8.30 -1.53
C LYS A 145 16.65 -7.83 -2.66
N ASP A 146 16.15 -6.98 -3.56
CA ASP A 146 16.98 -6.37 -4.62
C ASP A 146 18.12 -5.55 -4.01
N GLY A 147 17.85 -4.77 -2.95
CA GLY A 147 18.89 -4.04 -2.22
C GLY A 147 19.92 -4.98 -1.59
N LEU A 148 19.49 -6.07 -0.96
CA LEU A 148 20.39 -7.07 -0.36
C LEU A 148 21.23 -7.82 -1.40
N ALA A 149 20.69 -8.05 -2.58
CA ALA A 149 21.39 -8.71 -3.69
C ALA A 149 22.57 -7.89 -4.25
N THR A 150 22.70 -6.61 -3.89
CA THR A 150 23.84 -5.77 -4.32
C THR A 150 25.17 -6.19 -3.71
N GLY A 151 25.15 -7.00 -2.64
CA GLY A 151 26.36 -7.59 -2.05
C GLY A 151 26.33 -7.70 -0.52
N SER A 152 27.34 -8.31 0.03
CA SER A 152 27.45 -8.59 1.47
C SER A 152 27.56 -7.34 2.37
N HIS A 153 27.77 -6.17 1.78
CA HIS A 153 27.75 -4.89 2.49
C HIS A 153 26.31 -4.43 2.84
N ALA A 154 25.29 -4.92 2.10
CA ALA A 154 23.88 -4.64 2.40
C ALA A 154 23.35 -5.69 3.40
N ARG A 155 22.71 -5.21 4.46
CA ARG A 155 22.10 -6.07 5.49
C ARG A 155 20.74 -5.55 5.88
N ALA A 156 19.82 -6.45 6.19
CA ALA A 156 18.51 -6.14 6.76
C ALA A 156 18.20 -7.10 7.90
N ALA A 157 17.50 -6.59 8.91
CA ALA A 157 16.96 -7.38 10.01
C ALA A 157 15.57 -6.86 10.36
N ASN A 158 14.63 -7.79 10.50
CA ASN A 158 13.32 -7.54 11.11
C ASN A 158 13.37 -7.84 12.60
N TYR A 159 12.33 -7.47 13.34
CA TYR A 159 12.23 -7.63 14.81
C TYR A 159 13.39 -7.00 15.59
N LEU A 160 14.02 -6.00 15.01
CA LEU A 160 15.11 -5.24 15.61
C LEU A 160 14.66 -3.79 15.83
N SER A 161 14.65 -3.34 17.08
CA SER A 161 14.16 -2.02 17.49
C SER A 161 15.31 -1.11 17.93
N ALA A 162 15.29 0.14 17.49
CA ALA A 162 16.17 1.17 18.03
C ALA A 162 15.57 1.67 19.36
N VAL A 163 16.30 1.48 20.47
CA VAL A 163 15.80 1.73 21.84
C VAL A 163 16.55 2.81 22.60
N GLY A 164 17.60 3.39 22.04
CA GLY A 164 18.36 4.47 22.66
C GLY A 164 19.67 4.76 21.97
N MET A 165 20.46 5.64 22.59
CA MET A 165 21.82 5.99 22.17
C MET A 165 22.80 5.65 23.28
N LYS A 166 23.97 5.09 22.94
CA LYS A 166 25.06 4.81 23.87
C LYS A 166 26.39 4.94 23.14
N ASP A 167 27.33 5.65 23.73
CA ASP A 167 28.72 5.81 23.24
C ASP A 167 28.81 6.27 21.78
N GLY A 168 27.88 7.16 21.35
CA GLY A 168 27.79 7.67 19.99
C GLY A 168 27.20 6.69 18.97
N GLY A 169 26.63 5.56 19.42
CA GLY A 169 25.94 4.57 18.57
C GLY A 169 24.47 4.39 18.96
N VAL A 170 23.69 3.91 18.02
CA VAL A 170 22.29 3.50 18.26
C VAL A 170 22.30 2.18 19.02
N VAL A 171 21.53 2.09 20.11
CA VAL A 171 21.28 0.83 20.80
C VAL A 171 20.13 0.12 20.10
N LEU A 172 20.42 -1.04 19.57
CA LEU A 172 19.45 -1.92 18.93
C LEU A 172 19.07 -3.04 19.90
N ARG A 173 17.77 -3.33 19.99
CA ARG A 173 17.23 -4.46 20.77
C ARG A 173 16.62 -5.48 19.81
N ASP A 174 17.09 -6.70 19.89
CA ASP A 174 16.44 -7.84 19.28
C ASP A 174 15.17 -8.19 20.08
N SER A 175 14.00 -8.05 19.46
CA SER A 175 12.71 -8.29 20.11
C SER A 175 12.45 -9.77 20.42
N LEU A 176 13.20 -10.69 19.81
CA LEU A 176 13.07 -12.14 20.00
C LEU A 176 13.87 -12.63 21.21
N SER A 177 15.10 -12.19 21.33
CA SER A 177 16.00 -12.58 22.43
C SER A 177 16.03 -11.60 23.58
N GLY A 178 15.59 -10.35 23.37
CA GLY A 178 15.72 -9.25 24.33
C GLY A 178 17.13 -8.68 24.42
N GLN A 179 18.10 -9.19 23.66
CA GLN A 179 19.47 -8.71 23.68
C GLN A 179 19.58 -7.29 23.12
N GLU A 180 20.41 -6.48 23.77
CA GLU A 180 20.74 -5.13 23.31
C GLU A 180 22.22 -5.06 22.91
N PHE A 181 22.49 -4.34 21.82
CA PHE A 181 23.84 -4.10 21.34
C PHE A 181 23.96 -2.72 20.69
N PRO A 182 25.09 -2.02 20.89
CA PRO A 182 25.34 -0.75 20.23
C PRO A 182 25.74 -0.95 18.78
N PHE A 183 25.26 -0.08 17.91
CA PHE A 183 25.62 -0.05 16.49
C PHE A 183 26.04 1.37 16.10
N LYS A 184 27.28 1.53 15.65
CA LYS A 184 27.81 2.82 15.18
C LYS A 184 27.59 2.96 13.68
N ALA A 185 27.16 4.14 13.26
CA ALA A 185 26.96 4.51 11.88
C ALA A 185 27.54 5.89 11.59
N GLU A 186 27.98 6.13 10.35
CA GLU A 186 28.44 7.45 9.91
C GLU A 186 27.27 8.37 9.53
N VAL A 187 26.10 7.80 9.18
CA VAL A 187 24.85 8.52 8.92
C VAL A 187 23.69 7.67 9.43
N ILE A 188 22.76 8.29 10.14
CA ILE A 188 21.52 7.64 10.57
C ILE A 188 20.36 8.18 9.74
N ILE A 189 19.54 7.28 9.19
CA ILE A 189 18.37 7.63 8.38
C ILE A 189 17.12 7.11 9.07
N ASN A 190 16.28 8.02 9.56
CA ASN A 190 14.99 7.69 10.17
C ASN A 190 13.88 7.76 9.11
N THR A 191 13.37 6.61 8.72
CA THR A 191 12.22 6.45 7.81
C THR A 191 11.07 5.71 8.48
N SER A 192 10.91 5.85 9.80
CA SER A 192 9.87 5.15 10.58
C SER A 192 8.43 5.66 10.32
N GLY A 193 8.24 6.50 9.29
CA GLY A 193 6.92 6.97 8.86
C GLY A 193 6.21 7.80 9.93
N PRO A 194 4.97 7.47 10.31
CA PRO A 194 4.24 8.25 11.30
C PRO A 194 4.90 8.26 12.68
N TRP A 195 5.79 7.30 12.99
CA TRP A 195 6.54 7.22 14.25
C TRP A 195 7.88 7.98 14.23
N THR A 196 8.14 8.82 13.22
CA THR A 196 9.41 9.56 13.10
C THR A 196 9.77 10.34 14.35
N ASP A 197 8.82 11.06 14.95
CA ASP A 197 9.08 11.84 16.18
C ASP A 197 9.30 10.94 17.41
N LEU A 198 8.57 9.84 17.52
CA LEU A 198 8.78 8.88 18.62
C LEU A 198 10.15 8.20 18.52
N THR A 199 10.56 7.81 17.31
CA THR A 199 11.89 7.25 17.06
C THR A 199 12.99 8.26 17.38
N ASN A 200 12.83 9.50 16.91
CA ASN A 200 13.77 10.58 17.22
C ASN A 200 13.87 10.81 18.74
N LYS A 201 12.73 10.86 19.44
CA LYS A 201 12.68 11.02 20.91
C LYS A 201 13.39 9.88 21.65
N THR A 202 13.14 8.62 21.23
CA THR A 202 13.81 7.43 21.79
C THR A 202 15.32 7.52 21.64
N LEU A 203 15.79 8.12 20.56
CA LEU A 203 17.19 8.30 20.25
C LEU A 203 17.75 9.67 20.73
N GLY A 204 17.08 10.30 21.70
CA GLY A 204 17.55 11.50 22.39
C GLY A 204 17.26 12.83 21.67
N ARG A 205 16.42 12.84 20.60
CA ARG A 205 16.12 14.04 19.81
C ARG A 205 14.62 14.35 19.83
N ALA A 206 14.20 15.29 20.64
CA ALA A 206 12.81 15.74 20.68
C ALA A 206 12.46 16.52 19.40
N THR A 207 11.57 15.97 18.56
CA THR A 207 11.08 16.60 17.34
C THR A 207 9.56 16.60 17.29
N SER A 208 8.99 17.47 16.46
CA SER A 208 7.54 17.58 16.24
C SER A 208 7.28 17.85 14.75
N TYR A 209 7.56 16.83 13.94
CA TYR A 209 7.45 16.90 12.47
C TYR A 209 6.16 16.33 11.94
N MET A 210 5.56 15.38 12.67
CA MET A 210 4.45 14.56 12.20
C MET A 210 3.14 14.95 12.88
N ALA A 211 2.05 14.91 12.09
CA ALA A 211 0.69 14.94 12.60
C ALA A 211 0.00 13.65 12.19
N GLY A 212 -0.30 12.80 13.16
CA GLY A 212 -0.93 11.50 12.89
C GLY A 212 -2.41 11.65 12.54
N THR A 213 -2.84 11.18 11.37
CA THR A 213 -4.26 10.92 11.10
C THR A 213 -4.45 9.46 10.73
N LYS A 214 -5.41 8.81 11.41
CA LYS A 214 -5.79 7.43 11.17
C LYS A 214 -6.74 7.36 9.97
N GLY A 215 -6.51 6.39 9.10
CA GLY A 215 -7.43 6.00 8.05
C GLY A 215 -7.70 4.50 8.10
N SER A 216 -8.98 4.13 8.18
CA SER A 216 -9.43 2.75 8.25
C SER A 216 -10.03 2.30 6.94
N HIS A 217 -10.08 0.98 6.76
CA HIS A 217 -10.68 0.30 5.62
C HIS A 217 -11.37 -0.98 6.10
N ILE A 218 -12.40 -1.38 5.36
CA ILE A 218 -13.04 -2.70 5.48
C ILE A 218 -12.97 -3.41 4.14
N VAL A 219 -12.90 -4.73 4.19
CA VAL A 219 -12.96 -5.62 3.03
C VAL A 219 -14.22 -6.45 3.14
N LEU A 220 -15.07 -6.37 2.12
CA LEU A 220 -16.37 -7.02 2.08
C LEU A 220 -16.38 -8.22 1.14
N ASP A 221 -16.94 -9.32 1.60
CA ASP A 221 -17.39 -10.43 0.76
C ASP A 221 -18.85 -10.22 0.38
N ASN A 222 -19.08 -9.42 -0.64
CA ASN A 222 -20.41 -9.11 -1.16
C ASN A 222 -20.39 -9.21 -2.68
N PRO A 223 -20.90 -10.31 -3.27
CA PRO A 223 -20.89 -10.53 -4.72
C PRO A 223 -21.67 -9.48 -5.51
N GLU A 224 -22.76 -8.94 -4.94
CA GLU A 224 -23.58 -7.92 -5.58
C GLU A 224 -22.81 -6.59 -5.70
N LEU A 225 -22.17 -6.16 -4.63
CA LEU A 225 -21.31 -4.98 -4.63
C LEU A 225 -20.07 -5.15 -5.53
N LEU A 226 -19.48 -6.35 -5.54
CA LEU A 226 -18.37 -6.70 -6.41
C LEU A 226 -18.75 -6.55 -7.89
N ALA A 227 -19.92 -7.07 -8.27
CA ALA A 227 -20.46 -6.94 -9.62
C ALA A 227 -20.81 -5.49 -9.98
N ALA A 228 -21.38 -4.72 -9.04
CA ALA A 228 -21.74 -3.32 -9.25
C ALA A 228 -20.54 -2.40 -9.47
N CYS A 229 -19.37 -2.72 -8.90
CA CYS A 229 -18.13 -2.01 -9.17
C CYS A 229 -17.58 -2.27 -10.59
N ASP A 230 -18.00 -3.32 -11.29
CA ASP A 230 -17.63 -3.64 -12.67
C ASP A 230 -16.11 -3.57 -12.92
N SER A 231 -15.32 -4.22 -12.07
CA SER A 231 -13.85 -4.22 -12.10
C SER A 231 -13.19 -2.83 -12.03
N ARG A 232 -13.90 -1.82 -11.52
CA ARG A 232 -13.44 -0.42 -11.43
C ARG A 232 -13.43 0.06 -9.99
N GLU A 233 -12.58 1.01 -9.74
CA GLU A 233 -12.69 1.82 -8.53
C GLU A 233 -13.85 2.82 -8.69
N ILE A 234 -14.70 2.89 -7.69
CA ILE A 234 -15.69 3.97 -7.52
C ILE A 234 -15.09 4.96 -6.53
N PHE A 235 -14.71 6.12 -7.05
CA PHE A 235 -14.01 7.17 -6.31
C PHE A 235 -14.90 8.41 -6.23
N PHE A 236 -15.26 8.83 -5.04
CA PHE A 236 -16.20 9.93 -4.87
C PHE A 236 -15.87 10.78 -3.65
N GLU A 237 -16.47 11.95 -3.62
CA GLU A 237 -16.43 12.86 -2.48
C GLU A 237 -17.75 12.74 -1.73
N ASN A 238 -17.66 12.48 -0.44
CA ASN A 238 -18.82 12.46 0.43
C ASN A 238 -19.28 13.90 0.76
N GLU A 239 -20.49 14.06 1.30
CA GLU A 239 -21.07 15.36 1.71
C GLU A 239 -20.18 16.15 2.69
N ASP A 240 -19.35 15.45 3.48
CA ASP A 240 -18.37 16.04 4.39
C ASP A 240 -17.05 16.46 3.70
N GLY A 241 -16.95 16.30 2.37
CA GLY A 241 -15.78 16.64 1.56
C GLY A 241 -14.62 15.66 1.67
N ARG A 242 -14.83 14.50 2.31
CA ARG A 242 -13.82 13.43 2.32
C ARG A 242 -13.88 12.64 1.03
N ILE A 243 -12.71 12.24 0.57
CA ILE A 243 -12.58 11.32 -0.54
C ILE A 243 -12.65 9.90 -0.01
N VAL A 244 -13.51 9.12 -0.64
CA VAL A 244 -13.76 7.72 -0.34
C VAL A 244 -13.69 6.90 -1.62
N LEU A 245 -13.39 5.63 -1.45
CA LEU A 245 -13.23 4.71 -2.55
C LEU A 245 -13.83 3.34 -2.22
N MET A 246 -14.30 2.69 -3.27
CA MET A 246 -14.69 1.29 -3.25
C MET A 246 -14.16 0.64 -4.52
N TYR A 247 -13.44 -0.47 -4.42
CA TYR A 247 -13.02 -1.17 -5.61
C TYR A 247 -12.76 -2.66 -5.39
N PRO A 248 -12.92 -3.47 -6.44
CA PRO A 248 -12.61 -4.88 -6.43
C PRO A 248 -11.12 -5.14 -6.27
N ILE A 249 -10.76 -5.97 -5.31
CA ILE A 249 -9.38 -6.42 -5.12
C ILE A 249 -9.39 -7.87 -4.60
N LEU A 250 -8.65 -8.75 -5.26
CA LEU A 250 -8.53 -10.16 -4.87
C LEU A 250 -9.88 -10.87 -4.66
N GLY A 251 -10.89 -10.56 -5.50
CA GLY A 251 -12.23 -11.13 -5.43
C GLY A 251 -13.09 -10.61 -4.26
N ARG A 252 -12.69 -9.53 -3.63
CA ARG A 252 -13.40 -8.82 -2.55
C ARG A 252 -13.62 -7.36 -2.93
N VAL A 253 -14.36 -6.61 -2.11
CA VAL A 253 -14.50 -5.17 -2.29
C VAL A 253 -13.87 -4.45 -1.11
N LEU A 254 -12.84 -3.65 -1.39
CA LEU A 254 -12.23 -2.74 -0.43
C LEU A 254 -13.07 -1.47 -0.36
N VAL A 255 -13.44 -1.04 0.86
CA VAL A 255 -14.14 0.21 1.14
C VAL A 255 -13.33 1.04 2.12
N GLY A 256 -13.10 2.30 1.81
CA GLY A 256 -12.35 3.25 2.64
C GLY A 256 -12.38 4.66 2.03
N THR A 257 -11.89 5.63 2.70
CA THR A 257 -11.12 5.62 3.94
C THR A 257 -11.65 6.69 4.90
N SER A 258 -11.46 6.48 6.19
CA SER A 258 -11.65 7.55 7.20
C SER A 258 -10.44 8.48 7.26
N ASP A 259 -10.55 9.60 7.96
CA ASP A 259 -9.45 10.54 8.21
C ASP A 259 -9.67 11.20 9.58
N ILE A 260 -9.15 10.57 10.62
CA ILE A 260 -9.42 10.90 12.03
C ILE A 260 -8.10 11.23 12.71
N PRO A 261 -7.98 12.36 13.46
CA PRO A 261 -6.81 12.63 14.29
C PRO A 261 -6.52 11.44 15.21
N HIS A 262 -5.25 11.08 15.37
CA HIS A 262 -4.84 9.89 16.12
C HIS A 262 -3.62 10.16 16.99
N ASP A 263 -3.68 9.68 18.24
CA ASP A 263 -2.51 9.66 19.12
C ASP A 263 -1.57 8.52 18.72
N MET A 264 -0.35 8.86 18.37
CA MET A 264 0.67 7.90 17.91
C MET A 264 1.14 6.92 19.00
N SER A 265 0.80 7.15 20.26
CA SER A 265 1.07 6.22 21.35
C SER A 265 0.04 5.08 21.44
N GLU A 266 -1.12 5.25 20.80
CA GLU A 266 -2.22 4.28 20.82
C GLU A 266 -2.24 3.39 19.57
N PRO A 267 -2.73 2.14 19.67
CA PRO A 267 -2.93 1.29 18.51
C PRO A 267 -3.98 1.87 17.54
N ALA A 268 -3.68 1.88 16.25
CA ALA A 268 -4.64 2.27 15.23
C ALA A 268 -5.59 1.10 14.92
N VAL A 269 -6.86 1.23 15.30
CA VAL A 269 -7.90 0.21 15.06
C VAL A 269 -9.08 0.81 14.30
N CYS A 270 -9.74 0.00 13.46
CA CYS A 270 -10.99 0.37 12.80
C CYS A 270 -12.16 0.21 13.81
N THR A 271 -12.80 1.32 14.16
CA THR A 271 -13.90 1.33 15.14
C THR A 271 -15.22 0.95 14.50
N GLU A 272 -16.23 0.64 15.35
CA GLU A 272 -17.57 0.33 14.84
C GLU A 272 -18.24 1.55 14.20
N GLU A 273 -17.96 2.76 14.68
CA GLU A 273 -18.44 4.01 14.08
C GLU A 273 -17.84 4.21 12.66
N GLU A 274 -16.60 3.79 12.44
CA GLU A 274 -15.98 3.82 11.11
C GLU A 274 -16.62 2.76 10.19
N VAL A 275 -17.00 1.59 10.71
CA VAL A 275 -17.74 0.57 9.96
C VAL A 275 -19.12 1.11 9.54
N ASP A 276 -19.86 1.73 10.44
CA ASP A 276 -21.16 2.35 10.14
C ASP A 276 -21.00 3.44 9.07
N TYR A 277 -19.98 4.28 9.18
CA TYR A 277 -19.66 5.27 8.18
C TYR A 277 -19.39 4.63 6.80
N PHE A 278 -18.66 3.53 6.72
CA PHE A 278 -18.41 2.84 5.44
C PHE A 278 -19.70 2.23 4.86
N PHE A 279 -20.59 1.73 5.66
CA PHE A 279 -21.88 1.23 5.18
C PHE A 279 -22.77 2.36 4.64
N ASP A 280 -22.77 3.52 5.29
CA ASP A 280 -23.45 4.71 4.76
C ASP A 280 -22.89 5.17 3.43
N LEU A 281 -21.57 5.07 3.23
CA LEU A 281 -20.92 5.37 1.94
C LEU A 281 -21.38 4.42 0.83
N VAL A 282 -21.42 3.10 1.10
CA VAL A 282 -21.95 2.13 0.14
C VAL A 282 -23.39 2.47 -0.22
N LYS A 283 -24.24 2.71 0.79
CA LYS A 283 -25.65 3.09 0.62
C LYS A 283 -25.82 4.39 -0.17
N TYR A 284 -24.92 5.36 -0.01
CA TYR A 284 -24.97 6.62 -0.74
C TYR A 284 -24.78 6.42 -2.24
N ILE A 285 -23.83 5.55 -2.64
CA ILE A 285 -23.51 5.29 -4.05
C ILE A 285 -24.41 4.21 -4.66
N PHE A 286 -24.66 3.12 -3.90
CA PHE A 286 -25.45 1.96 -4.32
C PHE A 286 -26.61 1.71 -3.35
N PRO A 287 -27.67 2.53 -3.41
CA PRO A 287 -28.73 2.53 -2.38
C PRO A 287 -29.52 1.23 -2.30
N ASP A 288 -29.55 0.44 -3.37
CA ASP A 288 -30.30 -0.80 -3.45
C ASP A 288 -29.47 -2.02 -3.01
N ILE A 289 -28.13 -1.89 -2.88
CA ILE A 289 -27.24 -2.96 -2.41
C ILE A 289 -27.17 -2.97 -0.89
N LYS A 290 -27.44 -4.13 -0.30
CA LYS A 290 -27.39 -4.31 1.15
C LYS A 290 -26.02 -4.79 1.58
N VAL A 291 -25.48 -4.16 2.60
CA VAL A 291 -24.25 -4.57 3.28
C VAL A 291 -24.53 -4.75 4.78
N ASP A 292 -23.88 -5.73 5.36
CA ASP A 292 -23.95 -5.97 6.80
C ASP A 292 -22.60 -6.45 7.39
N ARG A 293 -22.51 -6.50 8.71
CA ARG A 293 -21.26 -6.84 9.42
C ARG A 293 -20.75 -8.25 9.17
N SER A 294 -21.64 -9.19 8.85
CA SER A 294 -21.24 -10.58 8.58
C SER A 294 -20.44 -10.73 7.29
N GLN A 295 -20.53 -9.74 6.40
CA GLN A 295 -19.80 -9.70 5.14
C GLN A 295 -18.39 -9.09 5.28
N ILE A 296 -18.05 -8.52 6.44
CA ILE A 296 -16.70 -7.99 6.69
C ILE A 296 -15.75 -9.17 6.90
N VAL A 297 -14.86 -9.38 5.96
CA VAL A 297 -13.85 -10.45 6.02
C VAL A 297 -12.51 -9.96 6.57
N PHE A 298 -12.22 -8.68 6.41
CA PHE A 298 -11.02 -8.06 6.97
C PHE A 298 -11.26 -6.57 7.24
N ARG A 299 -10.64 -6.04 8.28
CA ARG A 299 -10.59 -4.60 8.55
C ARG A 299 -9.23 -4.20 9.08
N TYR A 300 -8.78 -3.04 8.72
CA TYR A 300 -7.48 -2.53 9.15
C TYR A 300 -7.45 -1.01 9.20
N SER A 301 -6.47 -0.51 9.93
CA SER A 301 -6.22 0.93 10.07
C SER A 301 -4.73 1.22 9.94
N GLY A 302 -4.44 2.37 9.38
CA GLY A 302 -3.08 2.88 9.31
C GLY A 302 -3.01 4.36 9.63
N VAL A 303 -1.90 4.81 10.17
CA VAL A 303 -1.67 6.22 10.44
C VAL A 303 -0.86 6.81 9.29
N ARG A 304 -1.37 7.90 8.71
CA ARG A 304 -0.70 8.59 7.59
C ARG A 304 0.49 9.39 8.09
N PRO A 305 1.66 9.29 7.45
CA PRO A 305 2.82 10.11 7.80
C PRO A 305 2.68 11.54 7.28
N LEU A 306 1.70 12.29 7.80
CA LEU A 306 1.49 13.67 7.38
C LEU A 306 2.43 14.61 8.12
N PRO A 307 3.03 15.61 7.42
CA PRO A 307 3.72 16.71 8.07
C PRO A 307 2.78 17.47 9.01
N LYS A 308 3.27 17.85 10.18
CA LYS A 308 2.52 18.70 11.10
C LYS A 308 2.23 20.06 10.44
N SER A 309 0.98 20.50 10.55
CA SER A 309 0.52 21.81 10.14
C SER A 309 -0.50 22.28 11.16
N ASP A 310 -0.22 23.42 11.80
CA ASP A 310 -1.06 23.93 12.89
C ASP A 310 -2.34 24.59 12.36
N ASP A 311 -2.38 24.96 11.07
CA ASP A 311 -3.46 25.76 10.48
C ASP A 311 -4.30 25.02 9.42
N LEU A 312 -3.99 23.76 9.09
CA LEU A 312 -4.64 23.07 7.98
C LEU A 312 -5.47 21.85 8.44
N LEU A 313 -6.69 21.71 7.89
CA LEU A 313 -7.44 20.46 8.00
C LEU A 313 -6.66 19.32 7.33
N PRO A 314 -6.72 18.08 7.84
CA PRO A 314 -5.92 16.94 7.35
C PRO A 314 -5.96 16.73 5.83
N GLY A 315 -7.12 16.94 5.21
CA GLY A 315 -7.30 16.81 3.75
C GLY A 315 -6.57 17.85 2.91
N PHE A 316 -6.08 18.95 3.50
CA PHE A 316 -5.36 20.04 2.82
C PHE A 316 -3.86 20.05 3.12
N VAL A 317 -3.39 19.19 4.03
CA VAL A 317 -1.96 19.05 4.30
C VAL A 317 -1.27 18.45 3.08
N SER A 318 -0.19 19.12 2.63
CA SER A 318 0.59 18.63 1.48
C SER A 318 1.10 17.19 1.74
N ARG A 319 0.99 16.36 0.71
CA ARG A 319 1.54 14.99 0.71
C ARG A 319 2.96 14.94 0.17
N ASP A 320 3.56 16.09 -0.09
CA ASP A 320 4.96 16.17 -0.48
C ASP A 320 5.86 15.81 0.71
N TYR A 321 6.99 15.23 0.42
CA TYR A 321 7.94 14.85 1.45
C TYR A 321 9.04 15.90 1.62
N ARG A 322 9.64 15.90 2.80
CA ARG A 322 10.87 16.64 3.08
C ARG A 322 11.86 15.77 3.86
N ILE A 323 13.13 15.99 3.60
CA ILE A 323 14.23 15.38 4.34
C ILE A 323 14.76 16.44 5.30
N VAL A 324 14.61 16.19 6.59
CA VAL A 324 15.12 17.08 7.64
C VAL A 324 16.48 16.57 8.07
N LYS A 325 17.47 17.44 7.95
CA LYS A 325 18.85 17.18 8.41
C LYS A 325 19.05 17.81 9.77
N THR A 326 19.54 17.05 10.70
CA THR A 326 19.98 17.54 12.00
C THR A 326 21.38 17.03 12.28
N SER A 327 22.30 17.90 12.64
CA SER A 327 23.62 17.54 13.13
C SER A 327 24.05 18.60 14.13
N ASP A 328 24.53 18.20 15.29
CA ASP A 328 25.36 19.02 16.16
C ASP A 328 26.82 18.70 15.85
N GLU A 329 27.73 19.62 16.03
CA GLU A 329 29.15 19.49 15.63
C GLU A 329 29.88 18.25 16.17
N ALA A 330 29.33 17.61 17.20
CA ALA A 330 29.88 16.40 17.84
C ALA A 330 29.08 15.11 17.52
N ASP A 331 27.98 15.17 16.77
CA ASP A 331 27.02 14.07 16.59
C ASP A 331 27.05 13.48 15.21
N THR A 332 26.72 12.19 15.13
CA THR A 332 26.48 11.49 13.87
C THR A 332 25.37 12.20 13.06
N PRO A 333 25.61 12.54 11.79
CA PRO A 333 24.61 13.16 10.92
C PRO A 333 23.33 12.34 10.86
N TRP A 334 22.18 13.03 10.90
CA TRP A 334 20.88 12.44 10.98
C TRP A 334 19.95 12.97 9.90
N LEU A 335 19.28 12.08 9.20
CA LEU A 335 18.27 12.39 8.20
C LEU A 335 16.93 11.83 8.66
N SER A 336 15.92 12.70 8.86
CA SER A 336 14.55 12.29 9.14
C SER A 336 13.66 12.52 7.93
N LEU A 337 12.95 11.48 7.52
CA LEU A 337 11.93 11.58 6.49
C LEU A 337 10.62 12.07 7.10
N VAL A 338 10.04 13.11 6.52
CA VAL A 338 8.75 13.69 6.92
C VAL A 338 7.81 13.69 5.73
N GLY A 339 6.65 13.04 5.83
CA GLY A 339 5.71 12.91 4.73
C GLY A 339 6.03 11.75 3.79
N GLY A 340 5.53 11.86 2.56
CA GLY A 340 5.70 10.83 1.51
C GLY A 340 4.46 10.02 1.23
N LYS A 341 4.47 9.32 0.10
CA LYS A 341 3.41 8.41 -0.33
C LYS A 341 3.98 7.24 -1.14
N TRP A 342 3.23 6.14 -1.19
CA TRP A 342 3.63 4.95 -1.95
C TRP A 342 4.02 5.26 -3.39
N THR A 343 3.23 6.06 -4.10
CA THR A 343 3.47 6.35 -5.51
C THR A 343 4.88 6.87 -5.80
N THR A 344 5.47 7.65 -4.89
CA THR A 344 6.76 8.33 -5.11
C THR A 344 7.92 7.75 -4.30
N PHE A 345 7.77 6.56 -3.71
CA PHE A 345 8.77 5.98 -2.81
C PHE A 345 10.17 5.82 -3.46
N ARG A 346 10.20 5.43 -4.75
CA ARG A 346 11.46 5.26 -5.49
C ARG A 346 12.22 6.59 -5.62
N ALA A 347 11.54 7.65 -6.10
CA ALA A 347 12.14 8.98 -6.25
C ALA A 347 12.59 9.54 -4.90
N LEU A 348 11.79 9.33 -3.84
CA LEU A 348 12.12 9.67 -2.47
C LEU A 348 13.36 8.93 -1.97
N GLY A 349 13.44 7.61 -2.19
CA GLY A 349 14.60 6.79 -1.84
C GLY A 349 15.86 7.23 -2.55
N GLU A 350 15.76 7.57 -3.84
CA GLU A 350 16.85 8.13 -4.64
C GLU A 350 17.33 9.49 -4.10
N HIS A 351 16.40 10.36 -3.69
CA HIS A 351 16.74 11.64 -3.08
C HIS A 351 17.41 11.45 -1.71
N MET A 352 16.84 10.60 -0.84
CA MET A 352 17.40 10.28 0.47
C MET A 352 18.82 9.72 0.35
N SER A 353 19.05 8.78 -0.57
CA SER A 353 20.36 8.21 -0.84
C SER A 353 21.35 9.28 -1.30
N SER A 354 20.94 10.21 -2.18
CA SER A 354 21.80 11.31 -2.63
C SER A 354 22.20 12.24 -1.49
N GLU A 355 21.28 12.50 -0.54
CA GLU A 355 21.59 13.33 0.63
C GLU A 355 22.54 12.62 1.62
N ALA A 356 22.37 11.30 1.82
CA ALA A 356 23.30 10.51 2.62
C ALA A 356 24.70 10.44 2.00
N LEU A 357 24.79 10.14 0.70
CA LEU A 357 26.05 10.12 -0.02
C LEU A 357 26.77 11.45 0.00
N LYS A 358 26.04 12.57 -0.10
CA LYS A 358 26.61 13.92 0.04
C LYS A 358 27.26 14.15 1.39
N ILE A 359 26.63 13.66 2.47
CA ILE A 359 27.21 13.74 3.83
C ILE A 359 28.50 12.91 3.90
N LEU A 360 28.52 11.75 3.27
CA LEU A 360 29.70 10.85 3.22
C LEU A 360 30.77 11.31 2.22
N GLY A 361 30.61 12.47 1.55
CA GLY A 361 31.55 12.95 0.54
C GLY A 361 31.53 12.12 -0.76
N MET A 362 30.52 11.32 -0.97
CA MET A 362 30.36 10.42 -2.12
C MET A 362 29.38 10.95 -3.14
N LYS A 363 29.48 10.46 -4.37
CA LYS A 363 28.51 10.75 -5.44
C LYS A 363 27.77 9.48 -5.81
N ARG A 364 26.47 9.63 -6.11
CA ARG A 364 25.66 8.53 -6.64
C ARG A 364 26.10 8.19 -8.06
N THR A 365 26.35 6.92 -8.32
CA THR A 365 26.81 6.40 -9.63
C THR A 365 25.73 5.60 -10.36
N VAL A 366 24.67 5.18 -9.64
CA VAL A 366 23.60 4.33 -10.17
C VAL A 366 22.25 5.03 -9.99
N SER A 367 21.37 4.94 -10.98
CA SER A 367 19.97 5.38 -10.90
C SER A 367 19.04 4.17 -10.81
N THR A 368 18.00 4.30 -10.00
CA THR A 368 16.94 3.29 -9.88
C THR A 368 15.77 3.53 -10.82
N THR A 369 15.84 4.54 -11.70
CA THR A 369 14.71 5.04 -12.51
C THR A 369 14.07 3.95 -13.38
N ASP A 370 14.89 3.12 -14.01
CA ASP A 370 14.45 2.09 -14.96
C ASP A 370 14.74 0.66 -14.44
N MET A 371 15.05 0.52 -13.15
CA MET A 371 15.26 -0.78 -12.54
C MET A 371 13.92 -1.50 -12.34
N ALA A 372 13.86 -2.74 -12.78
CA ALA A 372 12.77 -3.64 -12.42
C ALA A 372 12.88 -3.99 -10.93
N ILE A 373 11.75 -4.28 -10.31
CA ILE A 373 11.64 -4.67 -8.88
C ILE A 373 11.28 -6.15 -8.82
N GLY A 374 12.16 -6.94 -8.21
CA GLY A 374 11.96 -8.36 -8.02
C GLY A 374 11.58 -9.07 -9.31
N GLY A 375 10.51 -9.82 -9.28
CA GLY A 375 9.96 -10.55 -10.43
C GLY A 375 9.37 -9.69 -11.56
N GLY A 376 9.50 -8.37 -11.49
CA GLY A 376 9.15 -7.46 -12.60
C GLY A 376 10.16 -7.47 -13.74
N LYS A 377 11.37 -8.00 -13.50
CA LYS A 377 12.38 -8.13 -14.54
C LYS A 377 11.93 -9.15 -15.57
N ASP A 378 11.91 -8.73 -16.85
CA ASP A 378 11.51 -9.59 -17.99
C ASP A 378 10.11 -10.22 -17.83
N PHE A 379 9.22 -9.57 -17.09
CA PHE A 379 7.86 -10.07 -16.84
C PHE A 379 7.04 -10.10 -18.14
N PRO A 380 6.42 -11.25 -18.50
CA PRO A 380 5.59 -11.38 -19.69
C PRO A 380 4.30 -10.57 -19.54
N ILE A 381 4.05 -9.62 -20.45
CA ILE A 381 2.94 -8.65 -20.30
C ILE A 381 1.62 -9.18 -20.87
N SER A 382 1.65 -9.96 -21.98
CA SER A 382 0.43 -10.47 -22.60
C SER A 382 0.02 -11.82 -21.98
N GLU A 383 -1.26 -12.13 -21.99
CA GLU A 383 -1.77 -13.45 -21.55
C GLU A 383 -1.07 -14.59 -22.29
N THR A 384 -0.87 -14.47 -23.62
CA THR A 384 -0.16 -15.47 -24.40
C THR A 384 1.26 -15.67 -23.91
N SER A 385 2.02 -14.58 -23.70
CA SER A 385 3.39 -14.70 -23.20
C SER A 385 3.48 -15.20 -21.75
N GLN A 386 2.45 -14.99 -20.92
CA GLN A 386 2.36 -15.56 -19.58
C GLN A 386 2.11 -17.08 -19.65
N LEU A 387 1.27 -17.53 -20.55
CA LEU A 387 1.04 -18.96 -20.80
C LEU A 387 2.33 -19.63 -21.31
N GLU A 388 3.00 -19.05 -22.30
CA GLU A 388 4.28 -19.54 -22.81
C GLU A 388 5.35 -19.61 -21.71
N TRP A 389 5.39 -18.59 -20.82
CA TRP A 389 6.28 -18.58 -19.68
C TRP A 389 5.97 -19.74 -18.72
N ALA A 390 4.68 -19.92 -18.37
CA ALA A 390 4.24 -20.97 -17.44
C ALA A 390 4.53 -22.38 -17.98
N GLU A 391 4.29 -22.64 -19.26
CA GLU A 391 4.62 -23.89 -19.93
C GLU A 391 6.13 -24.14 -19.99
N GLY A 392 6.91 -23.08 -20.23
CA GLY A 392 8.37 -23.21 -20.33
C GLY A 392 9.11 -23.36 -19.00
N HIS A 393 8.53 -22.90 -17.90
CA HIS A 393 9.17 -22.89 -16.56
C HIS A 393 8.52 -23.85 -15.56
N GLY A 394 7.26 -24.23 -15.77
CA GLY A 394 6.48 -25.05 -14.82
C GLY A 394 7.05 -26.46 -14.58
N GLY A 395 7.72 -27.04 -15.58
CA GLY A 395 8.19 -28.41 -15.50
C GLY A 395 7.03 -29.40 -15.35
N GLU A 396 6.93 -30.09 -14.21
CA GLU A 396 5.85 -31.06 -13.92
C GLU A 396 4.62 -30.41 -13.26
N LEU A 397 4.69 -29.11 -12.89
CA LEU A 397 3.54 -28.41 -12.34
C LEU A 397 2.51 -28.14 -13.43
N ALA A 398 1.24 -28.18 -13.06
CA ALA A 398 0.17 -27.74 -13.96
C ALA A 398 0.36 -26.30 -14.40
N THR A 399 0.02 -25.98 -15.64
CA THR A 399 0.16 -24.62 -16.22
C THR A 399 -0.57 -23.57 -15.37
N GLU A 400 -1.75 -23.88 -14.87
CA GLU A 400 -2.54 -23.02 -13.99
C GLU A 400 -1.79 -22.71 -12.69
N ARG A 401 -1.11 -23.69 -12.11
CA ARG A 401 -0.30 -23.51 -10.91
C ARG A 401 0.90 -22.61 -11.18
N SER A 402 1.58 -22.82 -12.29
CA SER A 402 2.70 -21.99 -12.74
C SER A 402 2.27 -20.54 -13.01
N LEU A 403 1.07 -20.33 -13.58
CA LEU A 403 0.48 -19.00 -13.74
C LEU A 403 0.15 -18.33 -12.40
N GLN A 404 -0.37 -19.08 -11.43
CA GLN A 404 -0.62 -18.57 -10.08
C GLN A 404 0.69 -18.07 -9.43
N LEU A 405 1.74 -18.84 -9.54
CA LEU A 405 3.07 -18.46 -9.04
C LEU A 405 3.64 -17.25 -9.78
N LEU A 406 3.54 -17.21 -11.11
CA LEU A 406 3.95 -16.07 -11.93
C LEU A 406 3.21 -14.79 -11.52
N ASN A 407 1.90 -14.86 -11.30
CA ASN A 407 1.11 -13.71 -10.87
C ASN A 407 1.48 -13.23 -9.46
N ARG A 408 1.91 -14.15 -8.57
CA ARG A 408 2.26 -13.86 -7.17
C ARG A 408 3.68 -13.36 -6.99
N TYR A 409 4.64 -13.89 -7.77
CA TYR A 409 6.08 -13.66 -7.59
C TYR A 409 6.74 -13.00 -8.81
N GLY A 410 5.98 -12.76 -9.90
CA GLY A 410 6.58 -12.37 -11.16
C GLY A 410 7.54 -13.44 -11.68
N THR A 411 8.60 -13.06 -12.39
CA THR A 411 9.59 -14.02 -12.90
C THR A 411 10.42 -14.71 -11.81
N LEU A 412 10.41 -14.19 -10.55
CA LEU A 412 10.97 -14.91 -9.40
C LEU A 412 10.20 -16.20 -9.08
N ALA A 413 9.02 -16.41 -9.67
CA ALA A 413 8.30 -17.67 -9.59
C ALA A 413 9.15 -18.88 -10.03
N SER A 414 10.14 -18.69 -10.90
CA SER A 414 11.09 -19.73 -11.26
C SER A 414 11.86 -20.31 -10.07
N GLU A 415 12.25 -19.46 -9.09
CA GLU A 415 12.92 -19.89 -7.86
C GLU A 415 11.97 -20.69 -6.96
N VAL A 416 10.68 -20.26 -6.89
CA VAL A 416 9.64 -20.97 -6.12
C VAL A 416 9.35 -22.31 -6.74
N ILE A 417 9.22 -22.39 -8.07
CA ILE A 417 9.01 -23.64 -8.82
C ILE A 417 10.18 -24.61 -8.60
N GLU A 418 11.40 -24.12 -8.65
CA GLU A 418 12.59 -24.95 -8.38
C GLU A 418 12.60 -25.48 -6.94
N PHE A 419 12.23 -24.65 -5.97
CA PHE A 419 12.08 -25.05 -4.58
C PHE A 419 11.02 -26.14 -4.41
N ILE A 420 9.82 -25.96 -4.98
CA ILE A 420 8.73 -26.94 -4.97
C ILE A 420 9.21 -28.29 -5.58
N ARG A 421 9.87 -28.24 -6.72
CA ARG A 421 10.44 -29.44 -7.37
C ARG A 421 11.47 -30.15 -6.51
N SER A 422 12.30 -29.41 -5.78
CA SER A 422 13.27 -29.99 -4.85
C SER A 422 12.64 -30.67 -3.63
N ALA A 423 11.44 -30.26 -3.26
CA ALA A 423 10.65 -30.87 -2.19
C ALA A 423 9.95 -32.18 -2.62
N ASN A 424 9.98 -32.51 -3.91
CA ASN A 424 9.34 -33.66 -4.55
C ASN A 424 7.81 -33.72 -4.44
N GLN A 425 7.15 -32.71 -3.87
CA GLN A 425 5.68 -32.65 -3.72
C GLN A 425 5.23 -31.21 -3.66
N ASP A 426 4.12 -30.88 -4.35
CA ASP A 426 3.40 -29.61 -4.24
C ASP A 426 2.01 -29.87 -3.65
N GLU A 427 1.97 -30.42 -2.44
CA GLU A 427 0.71 -30.69 -1.74
C GLU A 427 0.04 -29.35 -1.42
N GLN A 428 -1.19 -29.17 -1.95
CA GLN A 428 -1.99 -27.99 -1.67
C GLN A 428 -2.44 -27.99 -0.21
N LEU A 429 -2.51 -26.79 0.39
CA LEU A 429 -3.06 -26.63 1.73
C LEU A 429 -4.53 -27.09 1.74
N ILE A 430 -4.91 -27.82 2.78
CA ILE A 430 -6.28 -28.34 2.94
C ILE A 430 -7.29 -27.18 3.02
N HIS A 431 -6.93 -26.11 3.74
CA HIS A 431 -7.83 -24.98 4.01
C HIS A 431 -7.63 -23.80 3.05
N SER A 432 -6.62 -23.85 2.17
CA SER A 432 -6.36 -22.82 1.16
C SER A 432 -5.60 -23.37 -0.04
N PRO A 433 -6.28 -24.09 -0.94
CA PRO A 433 -5.64 -24.81 -2.05
C PRO A 433 -4.94 -23.93 -3.09
N GLU A 434 -5.06 -22.61 -3.00
CA GLU A 434 -4.27 -21.67 -3.79
C GLU A 434 -2.80 -21.54 -3.34
N TYR A 435 -2.46 -22.11 -2.17
CA TYR A 435 -1.10 -22.24 -1.67
C TYR A 435 -0.77 -23.73 -1.50
N SER A 436 0.52 -24.05 -1.45
CA SER A 436 0.98 -25.39 -1.14
C SER A 436 1.91 -25.40 0.07
N GLU A 437 2.10 -26.57 0.67
CA GLU A 437 3.04 -26.76 1.79
C GLU A 437 4.45 -26.28 1.39
N ALA A 438 4.94 -26.72 0.22
CA ALA A 438 6.26 -26.35 -0.26
C ALA A 438 6.39 -24.82 -0.50
N GLU A 439 5.32 -24.17 -0.97
CA GLU A 439 5.31 -22.71 -1.10
C GLU A 439 5.40 -22.01 0.27
N ILE A 440 4.69 -22.48 1.29
CA ILE A 440 4.80 -21.92 2.65
C ILE A 440 6.22 -22.15 3.21
N GLN A 441 6.82 -23.33 2.99
CA GLN A 441 8.20 -23.59 3.38
C GLN A 441 9.18 -22.64 2.69
N PHE A 442 8.99 -22.34 1.40
CA PHE A 442 9.77 -21.33 0.68
C PHE A 442 9.68 -19.95 1.34
N LEU A 443 8.46 -19.51 1.70
CA LEU A 443 8.27 -18.23 2.39
C LEU A 443 9.05 -18.18 3.71
N VAL A 444 9.01 -19.25 4.49
CA VAL A 444 9.73 -19.37 5.77
C VAL A 444 11.23 -19.28 5.55
N ASP A 445 11.77 -20.03 4.59
CA ASP A 445 13.22 -20.16 4.38
C ASP A 445 13.84 -18.93 3.70
N ARG A 446 13.07 -18.18 2.89
CA ARG A 446 13.60 -17.18 1.96
C ARG A 446 13.08 -15.76 2.19
N GLU A 447 12.05 -15.57 3.02
CA GLU A 447 11.36 -14.29 3.13
C GLU A 447 11.28 -13.73 4.56
N HIS A 448 12.26 -14.04 5.40
CA HIS A 448 12.39 -13.49 6.76
C HIS A 448 11.14 -13.70 7.62
N VAL A 449 10.49 -14.83 7.49
CA VAL A 449 9.37 -15.24 8.36
C VAL A 449 9.91 -15.62 9.72
N VAL A 450 9.30 -15.08 10.78
CA VAL A 450 9.64 -15.35 12.19
C VAL A 450 8.39 -15.79 12.95
N HIS A 451 7.25 -15.16 12.67
CA HIS A 451 5.97 -15.42 13.29
C HIS A 451 4.93 -15.87 12.27
N LEU A 452 3.91 -16.59 12.72
CA LEU A 452 2.77 -16.98 11.88
C LEU A 452 2.07 -15.76 11.25
N SER A 453 2.05 -14.63 11.97
CA SER A 453 1.51 -13.35 11.47
C SER A 453 2.26 -12.82 10.25
N ASP A 454 3.54 -13.15 10.06
CA ASP A 454 4.29 -12.76 8.87
C ASP A 454 3.72 -13.45 7.63
N ILE A 455 3.39 -14.74 7.74
CA ILE A 455 2.77 -15.50 6.65
C ILE A 455 1.40 -14.94 6.34
N VAL A 456 0.53 -14.87 7.34
CA VAL A 456 -0.90 -14.57 7.19
C VAL A 456 -1.15 -13.14 6.71
N HIS A 457 -0.42 -12.16 7.24
CA HIS A 457 -0.66 -10.74 6.97
C HIS A 457 0.31 -10.10 5.97
N ARG A 458 1.47 -10.73 5.67
CA ARG A 458 2.55 -10.05 4.94
C ARG A 458 3.13 -10.83 3.77
N ARG A 459 3.02 -12.15 3.75
CA ARG A 459 3.57 -12.99 2.66
C ARG A 459 2.49 -13.59 1.78
N THR A 460 1.26 -13.68 2.31
CA THR A 460 0.10 -14.19 1.61
C THR A 460 -1.05 -13.19 1.64
N SER A 461 -2.08 -13.42 0.85
CA SER A 461 -3.33 -12.64 0.87
C SER A 461 -4.40 -13.24 1.78
N LEU A 462 -4.07 -14.24 2.60
CA LEU A 462 -5.04 -15.03 3.37
C LEU A 462 -5.89 -14.17 4.31
N ALA A 463 -5.25 -13.29 5.10
CA ALA A 463 -5.98 -12.38 5.99
C ALA A 463 -6.88 -11.43 5.20
N PHE A 464 -6.33 -10.78 4.18
CA PHE A 464 -7.04 -9.80 3.38
C PHE A 464 -8.29 -10.38 2.69
N THR A 465 -8.21 -11.62 2.20
CA THR A 465 -9.33 -12.30 1.52
C THR A 465 -10.31 -12.98 2.47
N GLY A 466 -10.07 -12.92 3.79
CA GLY A 466 -10.95 -13.49 4.81
C GLY A 466 -10.92 -15.01 4.87
N LYS A 467 -9.86 -15.64 4.37
CA LYS A 467 -9.73 -17.11 4.36
C LYS A 467 -9.18 -17.69 5.66
N VAL A 468 -8.71 -16.83 6.56
CA VAL A 468 -8.09 -17.24 7.82
C VAL A 468 -9.14 -17.77 8.79
N ASN A 469 -9.01 -19.05 9.14
CA ASN A 469 -9.75 -19.72 10.19
C ASN A 469 -8.78 -20.48 11.11
N ARG A 470 -9.29 -21.06 12.20
CA ARG A 470 -8.46 -21.73 13.18
C ARG A 470 -7.73 -22.96 12.61
N GLU A 471 -8.41 -23.73 11.80
CA GLU A 471 -7.89 -24.95 11.17
C GLU A 471 -6.72 -24.63 10.24
N MET A 472 -6.86 -23.60 9.41
CA MET A 472 -5.78 -23.09 8.56
C MET A 472 -4.58 -22.58 9.38
N LEU A 473 -4.84 -21.84 10.48
CA LEU A 473 -3.75 -21.36 11.33
C LEU A 473 -2.97 -22.52 11.96
N VAL A 474 -3.65 -23.61 12.35
CA VAL A 474 -2.99 -24.80 12.85
C VAL A 474 -2.16 -25.47 11.74
N GLU A 475 -2.72 -25.64 10.53
CA GLU A 475 -2.00 -26.18 9.38
C GLU A 475 -0.73 -25.38 9.07
N LEU A 476 -0.84 -24.06 8.98
CA LEU A 476 0.31 -23.16 8.74
C LEU A 476 1.33 -23.20 9.88
N ALA A 477 0.87 -23.31 11.15
CA ALA A 477 1.75 -23.38 12.30
C ALA A 477 2.54 -24.72 12.36
N GLU A 478 1.94 -25.83 11.88
CA GLU A 478 2.66 -27.08 11.75
C GLU A 478 3.78 -26.98 10.70
N ILE A 479 3.49 -26.43 9.51
CA ILE A 479 4.45 -26.27 8.42
C ILE A 479 5.58 -25.30 8.83
N ALA A 480 5.22 -24.09 9.27
CA ALA A 480 6.21 -23.08 9.67
C ALA A 480 6.99 -23.51 10.90
N GLY A 481 6.32 -24.12 11.89
CA GLY A 481 6.94 -24.59 13.12
C GLY A 481 7.96 -25.70 12.89
N ALA A 482 7.72 -26.59 11.94
CA ALA A 482 8.69 -27.63 11.54
C ALA A 482 9.99 -26.99 10.98
N ARG A 483 9.87 -25.89 10.20
CA ARG A 483 11.02 -25.18 9.62
C ARG A 483 11.75 -24.29 10.63
N LEU A 484 11.00 -23.63 11.53
CA LEU A 484 11.52 -22.68 12.52
C LEU A 484 11.91 -23.33 13.86
N GLY A 485 11.65 -24.65 14.02
CA GLY A 485 11.96 -25.38 15.24
C GLY A 485 11.04 -25.02 16.42
N TRP A 486 9.78 -24.64 16.16
CA TRP A 486 8.82 -24.29 17.22
C TRP A 486 8.41 -25.51 18.03
N SER A 487 8.38 -25.36 19.35
CA SER A 487 7.73 -26.32 20.25
C SER A 487 6.21 -26.31 20.07
N SER A 488 5.53 -27.33 20.57
CA SER A 488 4.05 -27.41 20.56
C SER A 488 3.40 -26.22 21.26
N ASP A 489 4.02 -25.72 22.34
CA ASP A 489 3.54 -24.54 23.05
C ASP A 489 3.71 -23.27 22.21
N GLN A 490 4.85 -23.11 21.52
CA GLN A 490 5.07 -21.99 20.60
C GLN A 490 4.08 -22.00 19.45
N LYS A 491 3.83 -23.14 18.78
CA LYS A 491 2.80 -23.27 17.74
C LYS A 491 1.43 -22.83 18.25
N THR A 492 1.06 -23.26 19.46
CA THR A 492 -0.20 -22.89 20.09
C THR A 492 -0.27 -21.38 20.36
N GLN A 493 0.82 -20.75 20.82
CA GLN A 493 0.89 -19.31 21.06
C GLN A 493 0.79 -18.53 19.76
N GLU A 494 1.46 -18.94 18.69
CA GLU A 494 1.40 -18.31 17.37
C GLU A 494 -0.03 -18.33 16.82
N VAL A 495 -0.74 -19.46 16.91
CA VAL A 495 -2.14 -19.58 16.50
C VAL A 495 -3.06 -18.68 17.32
N ARG A 496 -2.85 -18.59 18.65
CA ARG A 496 -3.65 -17.70 19.53
C ARG A 496 -3.36 -16.22 19.32
N GLY A 497 -2.15 -15.89 18.87
CA GLY A 497 -1.74 -14.52 18.59
C GLY A 497 -2.43 -13.89 17.37
N ILE A 498 -3.02 -14.70 16.49
CA ILE A 498 -3.76 -14.21 15.33
C ILE A 498 -5.23 -13.99 15.72
N GLN A 499 -5.71 -12.75 15.59
CA GLN A 499 -7.12 -12.42 15.79
C GLN A 499 -7.93 -12.86 14.57
N LEU A 500 -8.95 -13.69 14.77
CA LEU A 500 -9.91 -14.08 13.75
C LEU A 500 -11.02 -13.03 13.64
N GLY A 501 -11.49 -12.79 12.43
CA GLY A 501 -12.68 -11.96 12.19
C GLY A 501 -12.45 -10.45 12.25
N GLY A 502 -11.47 -9.93 11.51
CA GLY A 502 -11.45 -8.53 11.14
C GLY A 502 -10.99 -7.52 12.20
N GLY A 503 -10.30 -7.94 13.23
CA GLY A 503 -9.75 -7.07 14.29
C GLY A 503 -8.21 -7.01 14.31
N GLY A 504 -7.55 -7.11 13.17
CA GLY A 504 -6.08 -7.02 13.12
C GLY A 504 -5.62 -5.56 13.16
N SER A 505 -4.88 -5.17 14.21
CA SER A 505 -3.89 -4.11 14.06
C SER A 505 -2.76 -4.66 13.19
N VAL A 506 -2.57 -4.11 12.00
CA VAL A 506 -1.45 -4.43 11.10
C VAL A 506 -0.16 -3.82 11.63
#